data_bcccf0c2a42de4917148f56e4e221ab6
#
_entry.id   bcccf0c2a42de4917148f56e4e221ab6
#
_cell.length_a   1.000
_cell.length_b   1.000
_cell.length_c   1.000
_cell.angle_alpha   90.00
_cell.angle_beta   90.00
_cell.angle_gamma   90.00
#
_symmetry.space_group_name_H-M   'P 1'
#
loop_
_entity.id
_entity.type
_entity.pdbx_description
1 polymer ?
#
loop_
_entity_poly.entity_id
_entity_poly.type
_entity_poly.pdbx_seq_one_letter_code
_entity_poly.pdbx_strand_id
1 'polypeptide(L)'
;MVLNHAQIPESRREEAFYRVREEMLTHPSYRIQGTDPLYQTIGAMTWLKKKIVMTNTPESSGLPFVRHLGLEHIFDRIYFGSGKPAGMKRAAKELIEELNLTPSQILTIGDHPWNDLAPIKELGGYAVYLSPYPNGGERFWDLHLKDLNELHDLLSQLNLVHN
;
A
#
# COMPACT_ATOMS: atom_id res chain seq x y z
N MET A 1 20.17 -12.35 20.69
CA MET A 1 19.50 -11.91 21.94
C MET A 1 18.16 -11.33 21.54
N VAL A 2 17.06 -12.03 21.75
CA VAL A 2 15.71 -11.53 21.44
C VAL A 2 15.28 -10.68 22.64
N LEU A 3 15.26 -9.36 22.47
CA LEU A 3 14.71 -8.47 23.49
C LEU A 3 13.21 -8.73 23.61
N ASN A 4 12.78 -9.17 24.80
CA ASN A 4 11.37 -9.40 25.08
C ASN A 4 10.63 -8.04 24.98
N HIS A 5 9.68 -7.94 24.07
CA HIS A 5 8.89 -6.72 23.80
C HIS A 5 8.27 -6.09 25.07
N ALA A 6 7.98 -6.89 26.09
CA ALA A 6 7.42 -6.45 27.36
C ALA A 6 8.38 -5.60 28.23
N GLN A 7 9.68 -5.53 27.90
CA GLN A 7 10.69 -4.84 28.70
C GLN A 7 11.07 -3.44 28.19
N ILE A 8 10.58 -3.03 27.03
CA ILE A 8 10.87 -1.69 26.48
C ILE A 8 9.68 -0.79 26.74
N PRO A 9 9.85 0.31 27.49
CA PRO A 9 8.79 1.30 27.71
C PRO A 9 8.21 1.80 26.37
N GLU A 10 6.90 2.02 26.35
CA GLU A 10 6.17 2.45 25.15
C GLU A 10 6.76 3.72 24.53
N SER A 11 7.07 4.70 25.36
CA SER A 11 7.70 5.96 24.92
C SER A 11 9.03 5.74 24.18
N ARG A 12 9.84 4.78 24.59
CA ARG A 12 11.09 4.46 23.89
C ARG A 12 10.87 3.68 22.58
N ARG A 13 9.78 2.91 22.52
CA ARG A 13 9.40 2.24 21.24
C ARG A 13 8.93 3.26 20.22
N GLU A 14 8.14 4.24 20.64
CA GLU A 14 7.69 5.34 19.79
C GLU A 14 8.86 6.20 19.34
N GLU A 15 9.74 6.62 20.24
CA GLU A 15 10.95 7.39 19.89
C GLU A 15 11.81 6.67 18.86
N ALA A 16 12.07 5.37 19.06
CA ALA A 16 12.84 4.55 18.13
C ALA A 16 12.13 4.43 16.77
N PHE A 17 10.81 4.28 16.77
CA PHE A 17 10.01 4.24 15.55
C PHE A 17 10.12 5.53 14.73
N TYR A 18 9.94 6.70 15.37
CA TYR A 18 10.05 7.97 14.67
C TYR A 18 11.47 8.26 14.18
N ARG A 19 12.47 7.96 14.99
CA ARG A 19 13.87 8.11 14.62
C ARG A 19 14.25 7.27 13.40
N VAL A 20 13.88 6.00 13.37
CA VAL A 20 14.14 5.14 12.21
C VAL A 20 13.47 5.68 10.95
N ARG A 21 12.25 6.19 11.07
CA ARG A 21 11.54 6.77 9.92
C ARG A 21 12.22 8.05 9.40
N GLU A 22 12.71 8.90 10.28
CA GLU A 22 13.49 10.08 9.89
C GLU A 22 14.79 9.68 9.19
N GLU A 23 15.51 8.70 9.72
CA GLU A 23 16.70 8.14 9.09
C GLU A 23 16.42 7.53 7.72
N MET A 24 15.29 6.86 7.51
CA MET A 24 14.88 6.32 6.20
C MET A 24 14.66 7.41 5.14
N LEU A 25 14.40 8.66 5.53
CA LEU A 25 14.27 9.78 4.60
C LEU A 25 15.59 10.48 4.30
N THR A 26 16.53 10.48 5.25
CA THR A 26 17.70 11.36 5.22
C THR A 26 19.03 10.62 5.12
N HIS A 27 19.11 9.36 5.56
CA HIS A 27 20.38 8.64 5.63
C HIS A 27 20.94 8.30 4.24
N PRO A 28 22.22 8.65 3.96
CA PRO A 28 22.75 8.51 2.60
C PRO A 28 22.83 7.07 2.08
N SER A 29 22.94 6.06 2.98
CA SER A 29 23.16 4.66 2.57
C SER A 29 21.88 3.82 2.51
N TYR A 30 20.80 4.20 3.19
CA TYR A 30 19.57 3.41 3.25
C TYR A 30 18.27 4.23 3.24
N ARG A 31 18.36 5.47 2.75
CA ARG A 31 17.14 6.25 2.55
C ARG A 31 16.23 5.56 1.53
N ILE A 32 14.94 5.63 1.78
CA ILE A 32 13.94 5.09 0.87
C ILE A 32 13.96 5.87 -0.45
N GLN A 33 13.84 5.16 -1.55
CA GLN A 33 13.81 5.74 -2.90
C GLN A 33 12.59 5.22 -3.63
N GLY A 34 12.02 6.07 -4.47
CA GLY A 34 10.97 5.68 -5.39
C GLY A 34 11.52 4.98 -6.64
N THR A 35 10.64 4.33 -7.36
CA THR A 35 10.92 3.72 -8.67
C THR A 35 10.20 4.52 -9.74
N ASP A 36 10.90 5.47 -10.36
CA ASP A 36 10.34 6.36 -11.39
C ASP A 36 9.52 5.64 -12.48
N PRO A 37 9.98 4.51 -13.05
CA PRO A 37 9.21 3.79 -14.07
C PRO A 37 7.82 3.33 -13.56
N LEU A 38 7.75 2.80 -12.33
CA LEU A 38 6.49 2.38 -11.73
C LEU A 38 5.54 3.58 -11.53
N TYR A 39 6.06 4.71 -11.07
CA TYR A 39 5.27 5.92 -10.83
C TYR A 39 4.72 6.50 -12.13
N GLN A 40 5.53 6.52 -13.19
CA GLN A 40 5.09 6.94 -14.52
C GLN A 40 3.98 6.03 -15.06
N THR A 41 4.12 4.70 -14.88
CA THR A 41 3.09 3.74 -15.29
C THR A 41 1.78 3.96 -14.54
N ILE A 42 1.82 4.10 -13.20
CA ILE A 42 0.62 4.38 -12.39
C ILE A 42 0.00 5.72 -12.79
N GLY A 43 0.83 6.75 -13.04
CA GLY A 43 0.38 8.07 -13.49
C GLY A 43 -0.37 8.00 -14.83
N ALA A 44 0.13 7.20 -15.76
CA ALA A 44 -0.45 7.02 -17.09
C ALA A 44 -1.76 6.22 -17.12
N MET A 45 -2.14 5.54 -16.03
CA MET A 45 -3.39 4.76 -15.93
C MET A 45 -4.61 5.68 -15.76
N THR A 46 -4.93 6.47 -16.78
CA THR A 46 -6.03 7.46 -16.77
C THR A 46 -7.42 6.81 -16.87
N TRP A 47 -7.50 5.56 -17.28
CA TRP A 47 -8.71 4.77 -17.33
C TRP A 47 -9.21 4.33 -15.93
N LEU A 48 -8.36 4.38 -14.90
CA LEU A 48 -8.77 4.14 -13.52
C LEU A 48 -9.61 5.31 -13.01
N LYS A 49 -10.79 5.00 -12.46
CA LYS A 49 -11.66 6.02 -11.85
C LYS A 49 -11.02 6.68 -10.62
N LYS A 50 -10.28 5.92 -9.82
CA LYS A 50 -9.55 6.40 -8.64
C LYS A 50 -8.30 5.56 -8.37
N LYS A 51 -7.24 6.24 -7.98
CA LYS A 51 -5.99 5.67 -7.47
C LYS A 51 -5.82 6.11 -6.02
N ILE A 52 -5.69 5.15 -5.10
CA ILE A 52 -5.76 5.42 -3.66
C ILE A 52 -4.62 4.71 -2.93
N VAL A 53 -4.02 5.41 -1.98
CA VAL A 53 -3.10 4.81 -1.00
C VAL A 53 -3.78 4.71 0.37
N MET A 54 -3.62 3.58 1.04
CA MET A 54 -4.10 3.39 2.41
C MET A 54 -2.99 2.86 3.31
N THR A 55 -2.73 3.54 4.41
CA THR A 55 -1.72 3.15 5.39
C THR A 55 -2.24 3.27 6.83
N ASN A 56 -1.84 2.34 7.70
CA ASN A 56 -2.07 2.47 9.15
C ASN A 56 -1.11 3.46 9.81
N THR A 57 -0.09 3.93 9.10
CA THR A 57 0.83 4.96 9.57
C THR A 57 0.07 6.25 9.85
N PRO A 58 0.27 6.91 11.01
CA PRO A 58 -0.27 8.25 11.28
C PRO A 58 0.18 9.27 10.24
N GLU A 59 -0.63 10.28 9.96
CA GLU A 59 -0.32 11.30 8.96
C GLU A 59 0.99 12.03 9.27
N SER A 60 1.22 12.38 10.54
CA SER A 60 2.44 13.09 11.00
C SER A 60 3.74 12.37 10.60
N SER A 61 3.73 11.05 10.55
CA SER A 61 4.88 10.23 10.16
C SER A 61 4.82 9.66 8.73
N GLY A 62 3.65 9.63 8.12
CA GLY A 62 3.45 9.12 6.76
C GLY A 62 3.60 10.19 5.68
N LEU A 63 3.11 11.40 5.93
CA LEU A 63 3.15 12.49 4.97
C LEU A 63 4.56 12.85 4.49
N PRO A 64 5.61 12.89 5.34
CA PRO A 64 6.99 13.09 4.88
C PRO A 64 7.44 12.06 3.83
N PHE A 65 7.04 10.79 3.96
CA PHE A 65 7.35 9.75 2.95
C PHE A 65 6.61 9.97 1.65
N VAL A 66 5.32 10.30 1.73
CA VAL A 66 4.50 10.60 0.56
C VAL A 66 5.13 11.72 -0.25
N ARG A 67 5.54 12.80 0.40
CA ARG A 67 6.22 13.95 -0.23
C ARG A 67 7.58 13.59 -0.79
N HIS A 68 8.40 12.90 0.00
CA HIS A 68 9.73 12.46 -0.43
C HIS A 68 9.69 11.59 -1.69
N LEU A 69 8.66 10.75 -1.80
CA LEU A 69 8.45 9.85 -2.94
C LEU A 69 7.62 10.47 -4.07
N GLY A 70 7.14 11.72 -3.94
CA GLY A 70 6.34 12.39 -4.97
C GLY A 70 4.97 11.78 -5.21
N LEU A 71 4.43 11.03 -4.25
CA LEU A 71 3.17 10.28 -4.42
C LEU A 71 1.92 11.18 -4.39
N GLU A 72 2.02 12.39 -3.87
CA GLU A 72 0.89 13.36 -3.81
C GLU A 72 0.28 13.67 -5.19
N HIS A 73 1.08 13.55 -6.26
CA HIS A 73 0.66 13.87 -7.63
C HIS A 73 0.20 12.64 -8.42
N ILE A 74 0.36 11.43 -7.86
CA ILE A 74 0.06 10.17 -8.53
C ILE A 74 -1.29 9.61 -8.10
N PHE A 75 -1.61 9.79 -6.81
CA PHE A 75 -2.81 9.25 -6.20
C PHE A 75 -3.87 10.32 -5.94
N ASP A 76 -5.12 9.99 -6.25
CA ASP A 76 -6.26 10.89 -6.04
C ASP A 76 -6.60 11.08 -4.56
N ARG A 77 -6.27 10.07 -3.72
CA ARG A 77 -6.59 10.08 -2.29
C ARG A 77 -5.57 9.27 -1.49
N ILE A 78 -5.18 9.78 -0.33
CA ILE A 78 -4.27 9.11 0.58
C ILE A 78 -4.92 9.06 1.96
N TYR A 79 -5.11 7.86 2.50
CA TYR A 79 -5.66 7.62 3.83
C TYR A 79 -4.55 7.25 4.80
N PHE A 80 -4.26 8.13 5.73
CA PHE A 80 -3.38 7.88 6.87
C PHE A 80 -4.19 7.35 8.06
N GLY A 81 -3.54 6.60 8.97
CA GLY A 81 -4.22 6.06 10.15
C GLY A 81 -5.49 5.28 9.79
N SER A 82 -5.48 4.61 8.65
CA SER A 82 -6.69 4.09 7.99
C SER A 82 -7.43 3.01 8.77
N GLY A 83 -6.82 2.43 9.83
CA GLY A 83 -7.44 1.40 10.66
C GLY A 83 -7.70 0.10 9.90
N LYS A 84 -6.78 -0.28 8.99
CA LYS A 84 -6.88 -1.59 8.32
C LYS A 84 -6.82 -2.74 9.32
N PRO A 85 -7.57 -3.82 9.15
CA PRO A 85 -8.39 -4.22 7.99
C PRO A 85 -9.77 -3.56 7.89
N ALA A 86 -10.39 -3.15 9.02
CA ALA A 86 -11.75 -2.61 9.03
C ALA A 86 -11.90 -1.33 8.19
N GLY A 87 -10.91 -0.44 8.25
CA GLY A 87 -10.88 0.78 7.46
C GLY A 87 -10.79 0.52 5.96
N MET A 88 -10.05 -0.51 5.52
CA MET A 88 -10.01 -0.94 4.12
C MET A 88 -11.40 -1.33 3.61
N LYS A 89 -12.12 -2.15 4.38
CA LYS A 89 -13.47 -2.60 4.02
C LYS A 89 -14.48 -1.44 3.96
N ARG A 90 -14.36 -0.49 4.89
CA ARG A 90 -15.21 0.73 4.89
C ARG A 90 -14.93 1.60 3.67
N ALA A 91 -13.67 1.94 3.41
CA ALA A 91 -13.30 2.76 2.27
C ALA A 91 -13.70 2.11 0.93
N ALA A 92 -13.55 0.80 0.79
CA ALA A 92 -13.99 0.09 -0.41
C ALA A 92 -15.51 0.21 -0.64
N LYS A 93 -16.34 0.09 0.42
CA LYS A 93 -17.79 0.27 0.32
C LYS A 93 -18.15 1.70 -0.07
N GLU A 94 -17.51 2.70 0.54
CA GLU A 94 -17.69 4.11 0.20
C GLU A 94 -17.38 4.38 -1.28
N LEU A 95 -16.29 3.81 -1.81
CA LEU A 95 -15.93 3.94 -3.22
C LEU A 95 -16.90 3.24 -4.16
N ILE A 96 -17.41 2.06 -3.79
CA ILE A 96 -18.44 1.35 -4.55
C ILE A 96 -19.67 2.24 -4.71
N GLU A 97 -20.13 2.88 -3.63
CA GLU A 97 -21.27 3.78 -3.63
C GLU A 97 -20.96 5.09 -4.38
N GLU A 98 -19.85 5.78 -4.05
CA GLU A 98 -19.44 7.07 -4.64
C GLU A 98 -19.31 6.99 -6.18
N LEU A 99 -18.72 5.90 -6.68
CA LEU A 99 -18.35 5.76 -8.08
C LEU A 99 -19.28 4.83 -8.87
N ASN A 100 -20.33 4.32 -8.22
CA ASN A 100 -21.26 3.33 -8.78
C ASN A 100 -20.51 2.13 -9.40
N LEU A 101 -19.67 1.48 -8.57
CA LEU A 101 -18.86 0.33 -8.96
C LEU A 101 -19.52 -0.97 -8.52
N THR A 102 -19.09 -2.07 -9.14
CA THR A 102 -19.23 -3.42 -8.56
C THR A 102 -17.97 -3.77 -7.76
N PRO A 103 -18.04 -4.66 -6.76
CA PRO A 103 -16.85 -5.09 -6.02
C PRO A 103 -15.73 -5.63 -6.93
N SER A 104 -16.08 -6.33 -8.01
CA SER A 104 -15.13 -6.86 -9.00
C SER A 104 -14.35 -5.77 -9.79
N GLN A 105 -14.70 -4.51 -9.64
CA GLN A 105 -13.97 -3.39 -10.23
C GLN A 105 -12.95 -2.75 -9.25
N ILE A 106 -12.75 -3.37 -8.07
CA ILE A 106 -11.76 -2.95 -7.10
C ILE A 106 -10.57 -3.91 -7.14
N LEU A 107 -9.40 -3.35 -7.29
CA LEU A 107 -8.12 -4.03 -7.14
C LEU A 107 -7.38 -3.46 -5.94
N THR A 108 -6.91 -4.32 -5.05
CA THR A 108 -5.96 -3.96 -3.98
C THR A 108 -4.60 -4.59 -4.24
N ILE A 109 -3.53 -3.86 -3.91
CA ILE A 109 -2.15 -4.34 -3.97
C ILE A 109 -1.55 -4.07 -2.60
N GLY A 110 -0.97 -5.07 -1.96
CA GLY A 110 -0.42 -4.90 -0.62
C GLY A 110 0.48 -6.05 -0.19
N ASP A 111 1.24 -5.81 0.87
CA ASP A 111 2.22 -6.74 1.45
C ASP A 111 1.70 -7.47 2.70
N HIS A 112 0.54 -7.08 3.21
CA HIS A 112 -0.04 -7.67 4.41
C HIS A 112 -1.39 -8.34 4.12
N PRO A 113 -1.44 -9.69 3.99
CA PRO A 113 -2.63 -10.42 3.54
C PRO A 113 -3.91 -10.08 4.32
N TRP A 114 -3.86 -10.04 5.65
CA TRP A 114 -5.03 -9.76 6.48
C TRP A 114 -5.49 -8.29 6.45
N ASN A 115 -4.54 -7.36 6.40
CA ASN A 115 -4.86 -5.93 6.46
C ASN A 115 -5.28 -5.37 5.09
N ASP A 116 -4.60 -5.82 4.04
CA ASP A 116 -4.67 -5.18 2.72
C ASP A 116 -5.53 -5.98 1.73
N LEU A 117 -5.51 -7.31 1.82
CA LEU A 117 -6.05 -8.16 0.77
C LEU A 117 -7.37 -8.81 1.16
N ALA A 118 -7.43 -9.44 2.35
CA ALA A 118 -8.62 -10.14 2.82
C ALA A 118 -9.89 -9.27 2.79
N PRO A 119 -9.87 -7.99 3.24
CA PRO A 119 -11.08 -7.16 3.23
C PRO A 119 -11.67 -6.95 1.84
N ILE A 120 -10.83 -6.86 0.82
CA ILE A 120 -11.26 -6.66 -0.57
C ILE A 120 -11.72 -7.99 -1.19
N LYS A 121 -11.03 -9.08 -0.91
CA LYS A 121 -11.46 -10.42 -1.34
C LYS A 121 -12.82 -10.81 -0.76
N GLU A 122 -13.07 -10.52 0.51
CA GLU A 122 -14.36 -10.76 1.15
C GLU A 122 -15.52 -9.97 0.52
N LEU A 123 -15.24 -8.81 -0.10
CA LEU A 123 -16.21 -8.02 -0.85
C LEU A 123 -16.42 -8.53 -2.28
N GLY A 124 -15.56 -9.41 -2.78
CA GLY A 124 -15.59 -9.89 -4.16
C GLY A 124 -14.69 -9.12 -5.14
N GLY A 125 -13.75 -8.32 -4.61
CA GLY A 125 -12.74 -7.63 -5.41
C GLY A 125 -11.52 -8.48 -5.73
N TYR A 126 -10.55 -7.89 -6.43
CA TYR A 126 -9.29 -8.51 -6.79
C TYR A 126 -8.16 -8.07 -5.86
N ALA A 127 -7.21 -8.96 -5.60
CA ALA A 127 -6.09 -8.71 -4.71
C ALA A 127 -4.77 -9.23 -5.29
N VAL A 128 -3.75 -8.39 -5.23
CA VAL A 128 -2.36 -8.72 -5.57
C VAL A 128 -1.52 -8.68 -4.31
N TYR A 129 -0.90 -9.80 -3.97
CA TYR A 129 0.06 -9.89 -2.89
C TYR A 129 1.45 -9.51 -3.41
N LEU A 130 2.05 -8.47 -2.85
CA LEU A 130 3.37 -7.98 -3.23
C LEU A 130 4.36 -8.25 -2.10
N SER A 131 5.16 -9.31 -2.23
CA SER A 131 6.13 -9.69 -1.21
C SER A 131 7.20 -10.62 -1.78
N PRO A 132 8.48 -10.44 -1.43
CA PRO A 132 9.54 -11.37 -1.82
C PRO A 132 9.43 -12.74 -1.12
N TYR A 133 8.58 -12.84 -0.10
CA TYR A 133 8.42 -14.05 0.69
C TYR A 133 7.11 -14.75 0.39
N PRO A 134 7.12 -16.10 0.28
CA PRO A 134 5.87 -16.86 0.22
C PRO A 134 5.15 -16.73 1.57
N ASN A 135 3.83 -16.54 1.53
CA ASN A 135 3.02 -16.68 2.72
C ASN A 135 2.55 -18.13 2.87
N GLY A 136 2.93 -18.79 3.95
CA GLY A 136 2.53 -20.17 4.25
C GLY A 136 1.11 -20.32 4.84
N GLY A 137 0.36 -19.22 4.98
CA GLY A 137 -0.99 -19.18 5.56
C GLY A 137 -2.11 -19.23 4.53
N GLU A 138 -3.30 -18.83 4.96
CA GLU A 138 -4.48 -18.72 4.12
C GLU A 138 -4.27 -17.73 2.97
N ARG A 139 -4.75 -18.08 1.79
CA ARG A 139 -4.53 -17.29 0.58
C ARG A 139 -5.69 -16.31 0.35
N PHE A 140 -5.41 -15.02 0.49
CA PHE A 140 -6.33 -13.91 0.24
C PHE A 140 -5.99 -13.08 -1.01
N TRP A 141 -5.37 -13.68 -2.02
CA TRP A 141 -4.95 -12.98 -3.24
C TRP A 141 -5.16 -13.84 -4.47
N ASP A 142 -5.32 -13.17 -5.59
CA ASP A 142 -5.45 -13.77 -6.91
C ASP A 142 -4.09 -13.95 -7.56
N LEU A 143 -3.18 -13.01 -7.35
CA LEU A 143 -1.84 -12.99 -7.91
C LEU A 143 -0.80 -12.68 -6.81
N HIS A 144 0.35 -13.33 -6.88
CA HIS A 144 1.51 -13.03 -6.03
C HIS A 144 2.65 -12.51 -6.90
N LEU A 145 3.14 -11.34 -6.56
CA LEU A 145 4.31 -10.69 -7.14
C LEU A 145 5.41 -10.57 -6.10
N LYS A 146 6.65 -10.76 -6.54
CA LYS A 146 7.80 -10.81 -5.62
C LYS A 146 8.41 -9.44 -5.34
N ASP A 147 8.34 -8.53 -6.32
CA ASP A 147 8.96 -7.23 -6.24
C ASP A 147 8.23 -6.16 -7.07
N LEU A 148 8.76 -4.94 -7.01
CA LEU A 148 8.22 -3.79 -7.74
C LEU A 148 8.41 -3.86 -9.26
N ASN A 149 9.35 -4.67 -9.76
CA ASN A 149 9.54 -4.84 -11.20
C ASN A 149 8.41 -5.69 -11.76
N GLU A 150 8.09 -6.82 -11.09
CA GLU A 150 6.93 -7.64 -11.47
C GLU A 150 5.61 -6.84 -11.39
N LEU A 151 5.48 -5.94 -10.41
CA LEU A 151 4.34 -5.04 -10.32
C LEU A 151 4.31 -4.04 -11.48
N HIS A 152 5.44 -3.44 -11.83
CA HIS A 152 5.54 -2.54 -12.98
C HIS A 152 5.14 -3.23 -14.28
N ASP A 153 5.61 -4.47 -14.51
CA ASP A 153 5.28 -5.24 -15.69
C ASP A 153 3.79 -5.56 -15.79
N LEU A 154 3.17 -5.98 -14.67
CA LEU A 154 1.73 -6.20 -14.60
C LEU A 154 0.95 -4.92 -14.95
N LEU A 155 1.27 -3.80 -14.31
CA LEU A 155 0.55 -2.54 -14.51
C LEU A 155 0.75 -2.00 -15.93
N SER A 156 1.94 -2.18 -16.51
CA SER A 156 2.23 -1.83 -17.90
C SER A 156 1.37 -2.61 -18.89
N GLN A 157 1.23 -3.93 -18.67
CA GLN A 157 0.36 -4.77 -19.49
C GLN A 157 -1.12 -4.35 -19.38
N LEU A 158 -1.61 -4.09 -18.17
CA LEU A 158 -2.98 -3.60 -17.97
C LEU A 158 -3.22 -2.26 -18.66
N ASN A 159 -2.23 -1.37 -18.63
CA ASN A 159 -2.34 -0.06 -19.30
C ASN A 159 -2.39 -0.19 -20.84
N LEU A 160 -1.66 -1.14 -21.42
CA LEU A 160 -1.70 -1.43 -22.86
C LEU A 160 -3.05 -2.00 -23.33
N VAL A 161 -3.76 -2.72 -22.48
CA VAL A 161 -5.07 -3.31 -22.82
C VAL A 161 -6.19 -2.27 -22.78
N HIS A 162 -6.03 -1.20 -22.01
CA HIS A 162 -7.07 -0.19 -21.76
C HIS A 162 -6.85 1.14 -22.50
N ASN A 163 -5.70 1.32 -23.18
CA ASN A 163 -5.41 2.46 -24.07
C ASN A 163 -5.58 2.08 -25.54
#